data_cb62684987f7037d1b70428ec1638681
#
_entry.id   cb62684987f7037d1b70428ec1638681
#
_cell.length_a   1.000
_cell.length_b   1.000
_cell.length_c   1.000
_cell.angle_alpha   90.00
_cell.angle_beta   90.00
_cell.angle_gamma   90.00
#
_symmetry.space_group_name_H-M   'P 1'
#
loop_
_entity.id
_entity.type
_entity.pdbx_description
1 polymer ?
#
loop_
_entity_poly.entity_id
_entity_poly.type
_entity_poly.pdbx_seq_one_letter_code
_entity_poly.pdbx_strand_id
1 'polypeptide(L)'
;MPRKFALPLLALLCAAALAACLCIPRTRTVTSSCQAFLQTPMTEIVLRPTVDYAASTALTGEEFQAWTDYFRAVQLTYVKKYRPGQMNGGVPTLTLTTAHETRTLQILSTDGTPEIALNGAIFTLSGPHPLPNIPPHL
;
A
#
# COMPACT_ATOMS: atom_id res chain seq x y z
N MET A 1 -8.00 49.37 -16.69
CA MET A 1 -8.36 48.09 -17.31
C MET A 1 -9.87 47.91 -17.34
N PRO A 2 -10.46 47.63 -18.48
CA PRO A 2 -11.90 47.44 -18.52
C PRO A 2 -12.29 46.23 -17.67
N ARG A 3 -13.20 46.42 -16.74
CA ARG A 3 -13.72 45.36 -15.86
C ARG A 3 -14.28 44.13 -16.60
N LYS A 4 -14.55 44.30 -17.93
CA LYS A 4 -15.11 43.26 -18.81
C LYS A 4 -14.17 42.07 -19.07
N PHE A 5 -12.86 42.18 -18.81
CA PHE A 5 -11.88 41.14 -19.03
C PHE A 5 -11.45 40.41 -17.75
N ALA A 6 -11.75 40.94 -16.57
CA ALA A 6 -11.33 40.35 -15.30
C ALA A 6 -12.15 39.07 -14.96
N LEU A 7 -13.45 39.09 -15.21
CA LEU A 7 -14.35 37.94 -14.93
C LEU A 7 -14.06 36.72 -15.78
N PRO A 8 -13.91 36.80 -17.12
CA PRO A 8 -13.57 35.62 -17.92
C PRO A 8 -12.17 35.09 -17.63
N LEU A 9 -11.21 35.93 -17.26
CA LEU A 9 -9.87 35.48 -16.89
C LEU A 9 -9.90 34.71 -15.57
N LEU A 10 -10.65 35.20 -14.57
CA LEU A 10 -10.82 34.52 -13.29
C LEU A 10 -11.52 33.16 -13.46
N ALA A 11 -12.57 33.10 -14.27
CA ALA A 11 -13.27 31.86 -14.59
C ALA A 11 -12.35 30.84 -15.27
N LEU A 12 -11.50 31.30 -16.19
CA LEU A 12 -10.51 30.42 -16.86
C LEU A 12 -9.48 29.88 -15.88
N LEU A 13 -8.98 30.69 -14.95
CA LEU A 13 -8.04 30.27 -13.91
C LEU A 13 -8.67 29.25 -12.95
N CYS A 14 -9.92 29.45 -12.54
CA CYS A 14 -10.65 28.52 -11.71
C CYS A 14 -10.89 27.18 -12.44
N ALA A 15 -11.24 27.21 -13.72
CA ALA A 15 -11.42 26.02 -14.54
C ALA A 15 -10.10 25.25 -14.70
N ALA A 16 -8.99 25.95 -14.92
CA ALA A 16 -7.66 25.34 -15.02
C ALA A 16 -7.24 24.69 -13.70
N ALA A 17 -7.49 25.35 -12.57
CA ALA A 17 -7.21 24.82 -11.23
C ALA A 17 -8.04 23.57 -10.94
N LEU A 18 -9.33 23.57 -11.28
CA LEU A 18 -10.22 22.40 -11.16
C LEU A 18 -9.75 21.25 -12.04
N ALA A 19 -9.39 21.52 -13.29
CA ALA A 19 -8.87 20.50 -14.21
C ALA A 19 -7.57 19.90 -13.67
N ALA A 20 -6.67 20.71 -13.12
CA ALA A 20 -5.44 20.23 -12.49
C ALA A 20 -5.72 19.34 -11.27
N CYS A 21 -6.69 19.71 -10.43
CA CYS A 21 -7.11 18.89 -9.29
C CYS A 21 -7.74 17.56 -9.73
N LEU A 22 -8.52 17.56 -10.80
CA LEU A 22 -9.14 16.35 -11.36
C LEU A 22 -8.13 15.45 -12.07
N CYS A 23 -7.02 16.02 -12.55
CA CYS A 23 -5.94 15.28 -13.22
C CYS A 23 -4.89 14.72 -12.25
N ILE A 24 -5.03 14.93 -10.93
CA ILE A 24 -4.19 14.23 -9.96
C ILE A 24 -4.45 12.73 -10.10
N PRO A 25 -3.43 11.92 -10.49
CA PRO A 25 -3.67 10.50 -10.75
C PRO A 25 -4.19 9.80 -9.49
N ARG A 26 -5.24 9.01 -9.61
CA ARG A 26 -5.75 8.16 -8.53
C ARG A 26 -4.65 7.29 -7.92
N THR A 27 -3.66 6.92 -8.74
CA THR A 27 -2.47 6.18 -8.31
C THR A 27 -1.69 6.89 -7.22
N ARG A 28 -1.56 8.21 -7.30
CA ARG A 28 -0.86 9.02 -6.29
C ARG A 28 -1.60 9.02 -4.97
N THR A 29 -2.93 9.13 -5.00
CA THR A 29 -3.78 9.09 -3.82
C THR A 29 -3.74 7.72 -3.15
N VAL A 30 -3.85 6.64 -3.92
CA VAL A 30 -3.77 5.27 -3.42
C VAL A 30 -2.40 5.01 -2.81
N THR A 31 -1.33 5.39 -3.50
CA THR A 31 0.04 5.20 -3.00
C THR A 31 0.26 5.95 -1.69
N SER A 32 -0.16 7.21 -1.61
CA SER A 32 -0.04 8.02 -0.39
C SER A 32 -0.82 7.43 0.77
N SER A 33 -2.03 6.95 0.52
CA SER A 33 -2.87 6.31 1.54
C SER A 33 -2.24 5.03 2.07
N CYS A 34 -1.75 4.16 1.19
CA CYS A 34 -1.08 2.93 1.58
C CYS A 34 0.23 3.20 2.30
N GLN A 35 1.02 4.16 1.83
CA GLN A 35 2.27 4.56 2.46
C GLN A 35 2.03 5.07 3.88
N ALA A 36 1.05 5.94 4.06
CA ALA A 36 0.69 6.45 5.38
C ALA A 36 0.20 5.34 6.32
N PHE A 37 -0.58 4.40 5.80
CA PHE A 37 -1.05 3.25 6.58
C PHE A 37 0.12 2.41 7.08
N LEU A 38 1.07 2.06 6.19
CA LEU A 38 2.21 1.23 6.56
C LEU A 38 3.14 1.92 7.57
N GLN A 39 3.20 3.24 7.56
CA GLN A 39 4.00 4.03 8.50
C GLN A 39 3.31 4.28 9.83
N THR A 40 2.02 3.97 9.93
CA THR A 40 1.27 4.08 11.18
C THR A 40 1.67 2.94 12.12
N PRO A 41 1.80 3.19 13.43
CA PRO A 41 2.12 2.12 14.37
C PRO A 41 1.11 0.99 14.32
N MET A 42 1.59 -0.23 14.16
CA MET A 42 0.77 -1.44 14.14
C MET A 42 0.49 -1.93 15.57
N THR A 43 -0.74 -2.38 15.81
CA THR A 43 -1.13 -3.02 17.07
C THR A 43 -1.12 -4.54 16.97
N GLU A 44 -1.34 -5.07 15.75
CA GLU A 44 -1.35 -6.50 15.50
C GLU A 44 -0.93 -6.78 14.06
N ILE A 45 -0.16 -7.83 13.85
CA ILE A 45 0.18 -8.36 12.54
C ILE A 45 -0.10 -9.87 12.57
N VAL A 46 -1.00 -10.33 11.69
CA VAL A 46 -1.31 -11.76 11.56
C VAL A 46 -0.77 -12.25 10.23
N LEU A 47 0.10 -13.25 10.28
CA LEU A 47 0.68 -13.87 9.10
C LEU A 47 -0.06 -15.15 8.75
N ARG A 48 -0.46 -15.24 7.49
CA ARG A 48 -0.95 -16.47 6.88
C ARG A 48 0.02 -16.85 5.77
N PRO A 49 0.87 -17.89 5.99
CA PRO A 49 2.01 -18.13 5.11
C PRO A 49 1.65 -18.60 3.70
N THR A 50 0.67 -19.48 3.59
CA THR A 50 0.21 -20.01 2.30
C THR A 50 -1.27 -20.39 2.37
N VAL A 51 -1.81 -20.79 1.23
CA VAL A 51 -3.23 -21.11 1.06
C VAL A 51 -3.67 -22.37 1.75
N ASP A 52 -2.78 -23.34 1.85
CA ASP A 52 -3.18 -24.67 2.25
C ASP A 52 -3.46 -24.77 3.75
N TYR A 53 -4.51 -24.06 4.17
CA TYR A 53 -5.13 -24.26 5.48
C TYR A 53 -4.18 -24.08 6.67
N ALA A 54 -3.00 -23.52 6.44
CA ALA A 54 -2.11 -23.19 7.52
C ALA A 54 -2.78 -22.17 8.43
N ALA A 55 -2.79 -22.44 9.70
CA ALA A 55 -3.38 -21.55 10.68
C ALA A 55 -2.69 -20.18 10.63
N SER A 56 -3.50 -19.12 10.65
CA SER A 56 -2.98 -17.76 10.79
C SER A 56 -2.28 -17.62 12.14
N THR A 57 -1.14 -16.98 12.15
CA THR A 57 -0.33 -16.78 13.36
C THR A 57 -0.14 -15.30 13.61
N ALA A 58 -0.52 -14.86 14.80
CA ALA A 58 -0.20 -13.50 15.25
C ALA A 58 1.29 -13.40 15.53
N LEU A 59 1.95 -12.43 14.91
CA LEU A 59 3.37 -12.20 15.12
C LEU A 59 3.61 -11.53 16.48
N THR A 60 4.65 -11.97 17.18
CA THR A 60 5.02 -11.44 18.49
C THR A 60 6.52 -11.21 18.57
N GLY A 61 6.95 -10.40 19.54
CA GLY A 61 8.36 -10.20 19.84
C GLY A 61 9.16 -9.65 18.68
N GLU A 62 10.27 -10.30 18.36
CA GLU A 62 11.21 -9.83 17.34
C GLU A 62 10.62 -9.85 15.94
N GLU A 63 9.79 -10.84 15.62
CA GLU A 63 9.15 -10.92 14.31
C GLU A 63 8.18 -9.75 14.07
N PHE A 64 7.36 -9.45 15.06
CA PHE A 64 6.46 -8.29 15.01
C PHE A 64 7.26 -7.00 14.83
N GLN A 65 8.33 -6.83 15.58
CA GLN A 65 9.17 -5.65 15.51
C GLN A 65 9.86 -5.52 14.16
N ALA A 66 10.36 -6.64 13.60
CA ALA A 66 11.02 -6.64 12.30
C ALA A 66 10.07 -6.17 11.19
N TRP A 67 8.84 -6.65 11.19
CA TRP A 67 7.83 -6.22 10.20
C TRP A 67 7.43 -4.77 10.39
N THR A 68 7.26 -4.33 11.62
CA THR A 68 6.94 -2.93 11.94
C THR A 68 8.04 -1.99 11.46
N ASP A 69 9.28 -2.32 11.74
CA ASP A 69 10.43 -1.52 11.32
C ASP A 69 10.56 -1.50 9.80
N TYR A 70 10.33 -2.64 9.16
CA TYR A 70 10.35 -2.74 7.70
C TYR A 70 9.32 -1.81 7.08
N PHE A 71 8.07 -1.86 7.52
CA PHE A 71 7.01 -1.02 6.96
C PHE A 71 7.22 0.47 7.20
N ARG A 72 7.86 0.84 8.30
CA ARG A 72 8.17 2.26 8.57
C ARG A 72 9.20 2.83 7.62
N ALA A 73 10.12 2.01 7.14
CA ALA A 73 11.24 2.44 6.30
C ALA A 73 10.99 2.19 4.81
N VAL A 74 10.00 1.38 4.46
CA VAL A 74 9.75 1.00 3.06
C VAL A 74 9.07 2.12 2.29
N GLN A 75 9.39 2.20 1.00
CA GLN A 75 8.72 3.08 0.05
C GLN A 75 7.98 2.27 -0.99
N LEU A 76 6.74 2.68 -1.27
CA LEU A 76 5.87 2.05 -2.24
C LEU A 76 5.99 2.74 -3.59
N THR A 77 6.12 1.93 -4.65
CA THR A 77 6.02 2.40 -6.02
C THR A 77 4.87 1.67 -6.71
N TYR A 78 3.90 2.41 -7.18
CA TYR A 78 2.74 1.85 -7.86
C TYR A 78 3.15 1.16 -9.16
N VAL A 79 2.64 -0.06 -9.37
CA VAL A 79 2.88 -0.83 -10.59
C VAL A 79 1.63 -0.86 -11.45
N LYS A 80 0.53 -1.39 -10.93
CA LYS A 80 -0.72 -1.51 -11.65
C LYS A 80 -1.88 -1.78 -10.70
N LYS A 81 -3.10 -1.66 -11.22
CA LYS A 81 -4.29 -2.06 -10.49
C LYS A 81 -4.30 -3.58 -10.28
N TYR A 82 -4.64 -4.02 -9.09
CA TYR A 82 -4.78 -5.43 -8.76
C TYR A 82 -6.23 -5.85 -8.93
N ARG A 83 -6.44 -6.96 -9.64
CA ARG A 83 -7.75 -7.57 -9.82
C ARG A 83 -7.78 -8.89 -9.06
N PRO A 84 -8.58 -9.00 -7.98
CA PRO A 84 -8.74 -10.27 -7.27
C PRO A 84 -9.29 -11.34 -8.21
N GLY A 85 -8.80 -12.57 -8.08
CA GLY A 85 -9.23 -13.71 -8.88
C GLY A 85 -8.34 -14.05 -10.06
N GLN A 86 -7.35 -13.23 -10.38
CA GLN A 86 -6.36 -13.54 -11.42
C GLN A 86 -5.21 -14.43 -10.91
N MET A 87 -5.05 -14.54 -9.62
CA MET A 87 -4.01 -15.37 -9.02
C MET A 87 -4.63 -16.64 -8.48
N ASN A 88 -4.33 -17.75 -9.16
CA ASN A 88 -4.65 -19.09 -8.69
C ASN A 88 -3.52 -19.55 -7.77
N GLY A 89 -3.80 -19.63 -6.50
CA GLY A 89 -2.85 -20.13 -5.53
C GLY A 89 -2.60 -19.16 -4.39
N GLY A 90 -2.12 -19.70 -3.31
CA GLY A 90 -1.94 -18.95 -2.11
C GLY A 90 -0.64 -18.22 -2.09
N VAL A 91 -0.80 -16.96 -1.88
CA VAL A 91 0.32 -16.09 -1.56
C VAL A 91 0.30 -15.81 -0.07
N PRO A 92 1.46 -15.57 0.54
CA PRO A 92 1.51 -15.13 1.93
C PRO A 92 0.68 -13.86 2.11
N THR A 93 -0.08 -13.81 3.18
CA THR A 93 -0.98 -12.71 3.48
C THR A 93 -0.69 -12.18 4.88
N LEU A 94 -0.60 -10.86 5.01
CA LEU A 94 -0.48 -10.19 6.29
C LEU A 94 -1.74 -9.38 6.55
N THR A 95 -2.37 -9.60 7.68
CA THR A 95 -3.44 -8.75 8.17
C THR A 95 -2.84 -7.76 9.17
N LEU A 96 -2.87 -6.50 8.80
CA LEU A 96 -2.24 -5.41 9.53
C LEU A 96 -3.31 -4.59 10.24
N THR A 97 -3.22 -4.48 11.53
CA THR A 97 -4.16 -3.71 12.35
C THR A 97 -3.44 -2.54 13.01
N THR A 98 -4.01 -1.36 12.84
CA THR A 98 -3.62 -0.15 13.57
C THR A 98 -4.69 0.20 14.60
N ALA A 99 -4.52 1.29 15.31
CA ALA A 99 -5.52 1.76 16.27
C ALA A 99 -6.86 2.14 15.60
N HIS A 100 -6.87 2.37 14.28
CA HIS A 100 -8.02 2.91 13.57
C HIS A 100 -8.62 1.98 12.53
N GLU A 101 -7.81 1.08 11.94
CA GLU A 101 -8.26 0.26 10.83
C GLU A 101 -7.45 -1.03 10.70
N THR A 102 -7.99 -1.96 9.92
CA THR A 102 -7.35 -3.22 9.57
C THR A 102 -7.30 -3.34 8.05
N ARG A 103 -6.16 -3.68 7.51
CA ARG A 103 -5.99 -3.93 6.07
C ARG A 103 -5.25 -5.24 5.86
N THR A 104 -5.57 -5.90 4.74
CA THR A 104 -4.91 -7.13 4.33
C THR A 104 -3.96 -6.84 3.18
N LEU A 105 -2.72 -7.29 3.33
CA LEU A 105 -1.65 -7.15 2.37
C LEU A 105 -1.26 -8.53 1.87
N GLN A 106 -1.17 -8.70 0.55
CA GLN A 106 -0.70 -9.95 -0.06
C GLN A 106 0.72 -9.76 -0.58
N ILE A 107 1.58 -10.73 -0.32
CA ILE A 107 2.96 -10.71 -0.80
C ILE A 107 3.01 -11.52 -2.09
N LEU A 108 3.16 -10.83 -3.22
CA LEU A 108 3.08 -11.44 -4.55
C LEU A 108 4.41 -12.01 -5.00
N SER A 109 5.52 -11.38 -4.64
CA SER A 109 6.86 -11.81 -4.98
C SER A 109 7.85 -11.38 -3.92
N THR A 110 8.79 -12.27 -3.63
CA THR A 110 9.94 -11.97 -2.75
C THR A 110 11.26 -11.98 -3.50
N ASP A 111 11.24 -12.38 -4.77
CA ASP A 111 12.43 -12.45 -5.60
C ASP A 111 12.77 -11.07 -6.16
N GLY A 112 14.03 -10.66 -6.03
CA GLY A 112 14.47 -9.34 -6.47
C GLY A 112 13.80 -8.22 -5.68
N THR A 113 13.08 -7.33 -6.39
CA THR A 113 12.31 -6.27 -5.76
C THR A 113 10.97 -6.86 -5.29
N PRO A 114 10.66 -6.84 -3.98
CA PRO A 114 9.40 -7.38 -3.49
C PRO A 114 8.18 -6.66 -4.07
N GLU A 115 7.13 -7.42 -4.35
CA GLU A 115 5.85 -6.89 -4.80
C GLU A 115 4.74 -7.29 -3.84
N ILE A 116 3.87 -6.33 -3.56
CA ILE A 116 2.70 -6.55 -2.70
C ILE A 116 1.43 -6.04 -3.37
N ALA A 117 0.30 -6.61 -2.96
CA ALA A 117 -1.02 -6.09 -3.27
C ALA A 117 -1.64 -5.51 -2.00
N LEU A 118 -2.09 -4.27 -2.06
CA LEU A 118 -2.73 -3.56 -0.96
C LEU A 118 -3.74 -2.58 -1.52
N ASN A 119 -4.95 -2.57 -0.96
CA ASN A 119 -6.03 -1.67 -1.40
C ASN A 119 -6.33 -1.71 -2.91
N GLY A 120 -6.29 -2.89 -3.50
CA GLY A 120 -6.60 -3.05 -4.92
C GLY A 120 -5.53 -2.55 -5.87
N ALA A 121 -4.30 -2.39 -5.41
CA ALA A 121 -3.16 -1.97 -6.22
C ALA A 121 -1.94 -2.85 -5.93
N ILE A 122 -1.09 -2.99 -6.93
CA ILE A 122 0.20 -3.67 -6.79
C ILE A 122 1.29 -2.61 -6.68
N PHE A 123 2.16 -2.79 -5.68
CA PHE A 123 3.30 -1.93 -5.43
C PHE A 123 4.58 -2.74 -5.39
N THR A 124 5.68 -2.14 -5.85
CA THR A 124 7.01 -2.62 -5.52
C THR A 124 7.49 -1.93 -4.24
N LEU A 125 8.28 -2.64 -3.47
CA LEU A 125 8.81 -2.17 -2.20
C LEU A 125 10.30 -1.89 -2.33
N SER A 126 10.71 -0.73 -1.87
CA SER A 126 12.12 -0.38 -1.77
C SER A 126 12.41 0.22 -0.40
N GLY A 127 13.62 -0.03 0.12
CA GLY A 127 14.00 0.50 1.41
C GLY A 127 15.37 -0.01 1.85
N PRO A 128 15.87 0.50 3.00
CA PRO A 128 17.19 0.15 3.51
C PRO A 128 17.24 -1.26 4.11
N HIS A 129 16.10 -1.87 4.41
CA HIS A 129 16.03 -3.17 5.04
C HIS A 129 15.51 -4.24 4.08
N PRO A 130 16.02 -5.47 4.15
CA PRO A 130 15.44 -6.58 3.39
C PRO A 130 14.06 -6.95 3.94
N LEU A 131 13.22 -7.55 3.07
CA LEU A 131 11.94 -8.07 3.50
C LEU A 131 12.18 -9.11 4.63
N PRO A 132 11.45 -9.01 5.74
CA PRO A 132 11.55 -10.02 6.79
C PRO A 132 11.21 -11.41 6.29
N ASN A 133 11.83 -12.41 6.89
CA ASN A 133 11.67 -13.79 6.48
C ASN A 133 10.24 -14.29 6.69
N ILE A 134 9.71 -14.94 5.66
CA ILE A 134 8.39 -15.57 5.74
C ILE A 134 8.62 -17.06 5.88
N PRO A 135 8.17 -17.69 6.99
CA PRO A 135 8.31 -19.12 7.13
C PRO A 135 7.59 -19.85 6.00
N PRO A 136 8.26 -20.74 5.24
CA PRO A 136 7.63 -21.43 4.14
C PRO A 136 6.58 -22.46 4.58
N HIS A 137 6.68 -22.93 5.80
CA HIS A 137 5.77 -23.92 6.37
C HIS A 137 5.62 -23.69 7.86
N LEU A 138 4.40 -23.68 8.29
CA LEU A 138 4.05 -23.81 9.69
C LEU A 138 3.29 -25.09 9.89
#